data_290531d2be8cdeb40ca4b46ca2c77a50
#
_entry.id   290531d2be8cdeb40ca4b46ca2c77a50
#
_cell.length_a   1.000
_cell.length_b   1.000
_cell.length_c   1.000
_cell.angle_alpha   90.00
_cell.angle_beta   90.00
_cell.angle_gamma   90.00
#
_symmetry.space_group_name_H-M   'P 1'
#
loop_
_entity.id
_entity.type
_entity.pdbx_description
1 polymer ?
#
loop_
_entity_poly.entity_id
_entity_poly.type
_entity_poly.pdbx_seq_one_letter_code
_entity_poly.pdbx_strand_id
1 'polypeptide(L)'
;EMYSADVSVKIKSAYRARFQQGKFMGTTAPYGYVKDPADHNHLLIDDKVAHVVREIFDLALAGNGIAKIRKHINKQHILRPAAYAVEQGSTGYERHFEGNEENRYIWSENSVRGILRSPIYAGNLAGYKRIAANMKSKKRPSKLPEEWEVIPDTHEGIVTQEEFDTVQQLITSRRLPENKGGFENIFAGVIKCADCGYAMRAMSANRRKRPDIIDCVQYSCNNYGRYGNIMCTAHSIEARDLFNAVLTDINRFADMAVNDEKAVRAIEKRLTETDHSRAKALEKEQRKLNKRLAELDRLFSSLY
;
A
#
# COMPACT_ATOMS: atom_id res chain seq x y z
N GLU A 1 13.70 -36.57 17.51
CA GLU A 1 13.40 -35.63 16.41
C GLU A 1 11.96 -35.74 15.89
N MET A 2 11.35 -36.93 15.77
CA MET A 2 9.94 -37.10 15.33
C MET A 2 8.96 -36.42 16.26
N TYR A 3 9.12 -36.52 17.59
CA TYR A 3 8.19 -35.87 18.55
C TYR A 3 8.11 -34.33 18.43
N SER A 4 9.25 -33.68 18.23
CA SER A 4 9.26 -32.20 18.05
C SER A 4 8.64 -31.75 16.73
N ALA A 5 8.74 -32.56 15.67
CA ALA A 5 8.07 -32.27 14.39
C ALA A 5 6.55 -32.43 14.50
N ASP A 6 6.08 -33.50 15.15
CA ASP A 6 4.65 -33.73 15.40
C ASP A 6 3.99 -32.62 16.26
N VAL A 7 4.66 -32.21 17.34
CA VAL A 7 4.20 -31.10 18.19
C VAL A 7 4.13 -29.79 17.37
N SER A 8 5.13 -29.52 16.54
CA SER A 8 5.13 -28.34 15.67
C SER A 8 3.96 -28.33 14.67
N VAL A 9 3.65 -29.48 14.08
CA VAL A 9 2.49 -29.61 13.15
C VAL A 9 1.17 -29.37 13.90
N LYS A 10 0.98 -29.98 15.06
CA LYS A 10 -0.22 -29.78 15.90
C LYS A 10 -0.38 -28.33 16.34
N ILE A 11 0.69 -27.67 16.76
CA ILE A 11 0.66 -26.24 17.11
C ILE A 11 0.24 -25.39 15.91
N LYS A 12 0.86 -25.62 14.75
CA LYS A 12 0.53 -24.86 13.51
C LYS A 12 -0.91 -25.06 13.08
N SER A 13 -1.44 -26.29 13.14
CA SER A 13 -2.84 -26.56 12.79
C SER A 13 -3.80 -25.91 13.76
N ALA A 14 -3.53 -25.93 15.06
CA ALA A 14 -4.32 -25.25 16.08
C ALA A 14 -4.32 -23.72 15.89
N TYR A 15 -3.15 -23.13 15.57
CA TYR A 15 -3.05 -21.72 15.23
C TYR A 15 -3.86 -21.37 13.99
N ARG A 16 -3.79 -22.21 12.96
CA ARG A 16 -4.53 -21.99 11.70
C ARG A 16 -6.04 -22.06 11.94
N ALA A 17 -6.52 -23.04 12.69
CA ALA A 17 -7.92 -23.18 13.03
C ALA A 17 -8.44 -21.96 13.79
N ARG A 18 -7.68 -21.45 14.78
CA ARG A 18 -8.06 -20.25 15.52
C ARG A 18 -8.05 -19.00 14.65
N PHE A 19 -7.05 -18.87 13.78
CA PHE A 19 -6.97 -17.76 12.82
C PHE A 19 -8.18 -17.75 11.89
N GLN A 20 -8.58 -18.91 11.35
CA GLN A 20 -9.76 -19.05 10.49
C GLN A 20 -11.08 -18.71 11.21
N GLN A 21 -11.10 -18.81 12.55
CA GLN A 21 -12.22 -18.36 13.40
C GLN A 21 -12.17 -16.84 13.66
N GLY A 22 -11.28 -16.08 13.05
CA GLY A 22 -11.12 -14.65 13.27
C GLY A 22 -10.48 -14.27 14.61
N LYS A 23 -9.87 -15.22 15.32
CA LYS A 23 -9.28 -14.99 16.65
C LYS A 23 -7.91 -14.34 16.54
N PHE A 24 -7.74 -13.20 17.20
CA PHE A 24 -6.44 -12.53 17.30
C PHE A 24 -5.48 -13.33 18.16
N MET A 25 -4.32 -13.70 17.57
CA MET A 25 -3.33 -14.58 18.23
C MET A 25 -2.06 -13.85 18.64
N GLY A 26 -2.00 -12.53 18.50
CA GLY A 26 -0.83 -11.74 18.87
C GLY A 26 -0.66 -11.64 20.39
N THR A 27 0.59 -11.59 20.87
CA THR A 27 0.90 -11.38 22.29
C THR A 27 0.46 -9.99 22.75
N THR A 28 0.77 -8.97 21.95
CA THR A 28 0.45 -7.57 22.21
C THR A 28 -0.59 -7.10 21.20
N ALA A 29 -1.61 -6.36 21.67
CA ALA A 29 -2.59 -5.72 20.77
C ALA A 29 -1.88 -4.68 19.87
N PRO A 30 -2.34 -4.49 18.64
CA PRO A 30 -1.87 -3.41 17.78
C PRO A 30 -2.17 -2.03 18.40
N TYR A 31 -1.36 -1.04 18.10
CA TYR A 31 -1.59 0.33 18.55
C TYR A 31 -2.97 0.83 18.09
N GLY A 32 -3.74 1.42 18.98
CA GLY A 32 -5.15 1.77 18.72
C GLY A 32 -6.16 0.72 19.18
N TYR A 33 -5.68 -0.44 19.63
CA TYR A 33 -6.51 -1.52 20.16
C TYR A 33 -6.01 -2.05 21.50
N VAL A 34 -6.93 -2.62 22.26
CA VAL A 34 -6.67 -3.43 23.45
C VAL A 34 -7.31 -4.80 23.27
N LYS A 35 -6.83 -5.78 24.02
CA LYS A 35 -7.50 -7.10 24.07
C LYS A 35 -8.72 -7.02 24.98
N ASP A 36 -9.81 -7.65 24.54
CA ASP A 36 -10.99 -7.78 25.37
C ASP A 36 -10.65 -8.56 26.66
N PRO A 37 -10.95 -8.00 27.85
CA PRO A 37 -10.77 -8.71 29.10
C PRO A 37 -11.56 -10.02 29.21
N ALA A 38 -12.71 -10.13 28.52
CA ALA A 38 -13.56 -11.30 28.50
C ALA A 38 -13.08 -12.35 27.47
N ASP A 39 -12.54 -11.92 26.33
CA ASP A 39 -11.93 -12.79 25.31
C ASP A 39 -10.63 -12.20 24.79
N HIS A 40 -9.50 -12.64 25.33
CA HIS A 40 -8.17 -12.17 24.92
C HIS A 40 -7.83 -12.38 23.43
N ASN A 41 -8.67 -13.08 22.68
CA ASN A 41 -8.53 -13.26 21.23
C ASN A 41 -9.38 -12.27 20.42
N HIS A 42 -10.14 -11.40 21.09
CA HIS A 42 -10.90 -10.32 20.46
C HIS A 42 -10.22 -8.97 20.71
N LEU A 43 -10.34 -8.04 19.75
CA LEU A 43 -9.78 -6.71 19.85
C LEU A 43 -10.90 -5.68 20.04
N LEU A 44 -10.70 -4.78 21.00
CA LEU A 44 -11.54 -3.61 21.25
C LEU A 44 -10.75 -2.35 20.91
N ILE A 45 -11.43 -1.31 20.48
CA ILE A 45 -10.82 0.00 20.23
C ILE A 45 -10.29 0.56 21.55
N ASP A 46 -9.07 1.08 21.54
CA ASP A 46 -8.45 1.79 22.67
C ASP A 46 -8.67 3.29 22.51
N ASP A 47 -9.64 3.84 23.20
CA ASP A 47 -10.00 5.27 23.15
C ASP A 47 -8.84 6.21 23.45
N LYS A 48 -7.82 5.74 24.18
CA LYS A 48 -6.65 6.56 24.55
C LYS A 48 -5.79 6.90 23.34
N VAL A 49 -5.70 6.00 22.36
CA VAL A 49 -4.75 6.15 21.26
C VAL A 49 -5.37 5.90 19.86
N ALA A 50 -6.63 5.46 19.79
CA ALA A 50 -7.30 5.22 18.52
C ALA A 50 -7.41 6.50 17.67
N HIS A 51 -7.58 7.67 18.31
CA HIS A 51 -7.62 8.95 17.64
C HIS A 51 -6.33 9.27 16.86
N VAL A 52 -5.17 8.81 17.35
CA VAL A 52 -3.88 8.97 16.65
C VAL A 52 -3.84 8.14 15.37
N VAL A 53 -4.38 6.92 15.42
CA VAL A 53 -4.49 6.06 14.24
C VAL A 53 -5.43 6.71 13.22
N ARG A 54 -6.57 7.22 13.66
CA ARG A 54 -7.51 7.94 12.81
C ARG A 54 -6.85 9.14 12.14
N GLU A 55 -6.14 9.98 12.90
CA GLU A 55 -5.40 11.13 12.38
C GLU A 55 -4.36 10.74 11.33
N ILE A 56 -3.63 9.63 11.52
CA ILE A 56 -2.67 9.12 10.54
C ILE A 56 -3.37 8.77 9.23
N PHE A 57 -4.54 8.15 9.28
CA PHE A 57 -5.34 7.83 8.09
C PHE A 57 -5.91 9.08 7.43
N ASP A 58 -6.45 10.03 8.19
CA ASP A 58 -6.98 11.29 7.68
C ASP A 58 -5.91 12.10 6.95
N LEU A 59 -4.72 12.19 7.52
CA LEU A 59 -3.58 12.84 6.87
C LEU A 59 -3.16 12.12 5.57
N ALA A 60 -3.23 10.79 5.54
CA ALA A 60 -2.93 10.02 4.35
C ALA A 60 -3.98 10.24 3.25
N LEU A 61 -5.27 10.25 3.61
CA LEU A 61 -6.40 10.56 2.72
C LEU A 61 -6.31 11.99 2.16
N ALA A 62 -5.91 12.96 3.02
CA ALA A 62 -5.64 14.35 2.59
C ALA A 62 -4.40 14.48 1.70
N GLY A 63 -3.78 13.38 1.33
CA GLY A 63 -2.69 13.40 0.38
C GLY A 63 -1.30 13.62 0.95
N ASN A 64 -1.09 13.51 2.27
CA ASN A 64 0.23 13.66 2.85
C ASN A 64 1.08 12.38 2.71
N GLY A 65 2.36 12.53 2.40
CA GLY A 65 3.32 11.42 2.36
C GLY A 65 3.73 10.96 3.76
N ILE A 66 4.20 9.71 3.89
CA ILE A 66 4.58 9.08 5.17
C ILE A 66 5.55 9.94 5.98
N ALA A 67 6.56 10.55 5.33
CA ALA A 67 7.54 11.42 6.00
C ALA A 67 6.89 12.68 6.61
N LYS A 68 5.88 13.27 5.92
CA LYS A 68 5.15 14.44 6.40
C LYS A 68 4.23 14.07 7.57
N ILE A 69 3.52 12.94 7.48
CA ILE A 69 2.70 12.38 8.57
C ILE A 69 3.58 12.14 9.80
N ARG A 70 4.71 11.45 9.65
CA ARG A 70 5.67 11.23 10.75
C ARG A 70 6.11 12.53 11.42
N LYS A 71 6.48 13.56 10.63
CA LYS A 71 6.87 14.86 11.18
C LYS A 71 5.74 15.52 11.97
N HIS A 72 4.51 15.37 11.50
CA HIS A 72 3.33 15.91 12.17
C HIS A 72 3.09 15.23 13.53
N ILE A 73 3.05 13.90 13.56
CA ILE A 73 2.86 13.13 14.81
C ILE A 73 4.01 13.39 15.81
N ASN A 74 5.27 13.48 15.33
CA ASN A 74 6.41 13.78 16.21
C ASN A 74 6.34 15.17 16.86
N LYS A 75 5.67 16.15 16.24
CA LYS A 75 5.46 17.46 16.86
C LYS A 75 4.45 17.43 18.01
N GLN A 76 3.56 16.46 18.03
CA GLN A 76 2.53 16.32 19.06
C GLN A 76 3.06 15.59 20.31
N HIS A 77 4.32 15.09 20.29
CA HIS A 77 4.96 14.39 21.41
C HIS A 77 4.13 13.19 21.92
N ILE A 78 3.60 12.40 20.99
CA ILE A 78 2.77 11.23 21.28
C ILE A 78 3.65 9.98 21.39
N LEU A 79 3.35 9.11 22.37
CA LEU A 79 4.04 7.83 22.51
C LEU A 79 3.95 6.98 21.25
N ARG A 80 5.10 6.53 20.77
CA ARG A 80 5.14 5.59 19.63
C ARG A 80 4.60 4.20 20.02
N PRO A 81 4.14 3.38 19.08
CA PRO A 81 3.50 2.08 19.36
C PRO A 81 4.28 1.18 20.33
N ALA A 82 5.61 1.07 20.16
CA ALA A 82 6.44 0.25 21.04
C ALA A 82 6.51 0.78 22.49
N ALA A 83 6.57 2.11 22.66
CA ALA A 83 6.59 2.72 23.99
C ALA A 83 5.23 2.59 24.68
N TYR A 84 4.14 2.77 23.93
CA TYR A 84 2.80 2.55 24.45
C TYR A 84 2.58 1.09 24.86
N ALA A 85 3.07 0.13 24.07
CA ALA A 85 2.99 -1.28 24.43
C ALA A 85 3.71 -1.60 25.76
N VAL A 86 4.85 -0.92 26.06
CA VAL A 86 5.55 -1.06 27.35
C VAL A 86 4.68 -0.52 28.48
N GLU A 87 4.01 0.62 28.33
CA GLU A 87 3.07 1.14 29.32
C GLU A 87 1.88 0.21 29.58
N GLN A 88 1.49 -0.57 28.57
CA GLN A 88 0.48 -1.61 28.70
C GLN A 88 1.04 -2.95 29.25
N GLY A 89 2.28 -2.96 29.78
CA GLY A 89 2.91 -4.13 30.39
C GLY A 89 3.62 -5.09 29.44
N SER A 90 3.89 -4.68 28.21
CA SER A 90 4.68 -5.50 27.28
C SER A 90 6.17 -5.42 27.58
N THR A 91 6.79 -6.51 28.00
CA THR A 91 8.23 -6.58 28.34
C THR A 91 9.15 -6.68 27.12
N GLY A 92 8.62 -6.95 25.93
CA GLY A 92 9.42 -7.19 24.72
C GLY A 92 10.15 -5.97 24.16
N TYR A 93 9.75 -4.76 24.55
CA TYR A 93 10.27 -3.50 23.98
C TYR A 93 11.04 -2.63 24.98
N GLU A 94 11.11 -2.99 26.26
CA GLU A 94 11.73 -2.18 27.32
C GLU A 94 13.16 -1.79 26.98
N ARG A 95 13.97 -2.74 26.52
CA ARG A 95 15.39 -2.53 26.16
C ARG A 95 15.63 -1.45 25.11
N HIS A 96 14.61 -1.12 24.31
CA HIS A 96 14.72 -0.08 23.27
C HIS A 96 14.70 1.35 23.83
N PHE A 97 14.36 1.51 25.12
CA PHE A 97 14.18 2.81 25.76
C PHE A 97 15.18 3.04 26.90
N GLU A 98 15.97 2.03 27.26
CA GLU A 98 16.99 2.16 28.29
C GLU A 98 17.97 3.31 27.94
N GLY A 99 18.03 4.31 28.83
CA GLY A 99 18.94 5.45 28.70
C GLY A 99 18.52 6.54 27.72
N ASN A 100 17.33 6.45 27.08
CA ASN A 100 16.84 7.52 26.20
C ASN A 100 15.31 7.62 26.19
N GLU A 101 14.77 8.38 27.14
CA GLU A 101 13.33 8.62 27.29
C GLU A 101 12.71 9.36 26.08
N GLU A 102 13.43 10.28 25.46
CA GLU A 102 13.01 10.99 24.25
C GLU A 102 12.64 10.04 23.11
N ASN A 103 13.33 8.91 23.01
CA ASN A 103 13.10 7.89 21.99
C ASN A 103 11.69 7.26 22.07
N ARG A 104 10.99 7.41 23.19
CA ARG A 104 9.59 6.94 23.36
C ARG A 104 8.61 7.69 22.48
N TYR A 105 8.93 8.93 22.09
CA TYR A 105 8.07 9.82 21.32
C TYR A 105 8.49 9.96 19.85
N ILE A 106 9.63 9.39 19.47
CA ILE A 106 10.14 9.48 18.10
C ILE A 106 9.57 8.37 17.23
N TRP A 107 8.57 8.71 16.44
CA TRP A 107 7.99 7.81 15.45
C TRP A 107 8.89 7.64 14.24
N SER A 108 9.01 6.43 13.75
CA SER A 108 9.70 6.11 12.51
C SER A 108 8.72 6.08 11.33
N GLU A 109 9.24 6.25 10.11
CA GLU A 109 8.43 6.06 8.90
C GLU A 109 7.90 4.62 8.78
N ASN A 110 8.65 3.65 9.31
CA ASN A 110 8.20 2.25 9.33
C ASN A 110 7.02 2.03 10.28
N SER A 111 6.94 2.74 11.40
CA SER A 111 5.79 2.68 12.30
C SER A 111 4.53 3.23 11.62
N VAL A 112 4.61 4.41 11.00
CA VAL A 112 3.50 5.01 10.25
C VAL A 112 3.11 4.12 9.07
N ARG A 113 4.07 3.62 8.30
CA ARG A 113 3.83 2.71 7.18
C ARG A 113 3.17 1.41 7.63
N GLY A 114 3.58 0.88 8.78
CA GLY A 114 3.01 -0.33 9.38
C GLY A 114 1.54 -0.16 9.71
N ILE A 115 1.15 0.98 10.27
CA ILE A 115 -0.24 1.34 10.55
C ILE A 115 -1.02 1.44 9.23
N LEU A 116 -0.60 2.30 8.31
CA LEU A 116 -1.32 2.53 7.06
C LEU A 116 -1.50 1.29 6.19
N ARG A 117 -0.66 0.26 6.33
CA ARG A 117 -0.71 -0.98 5.55
C ARG A 117 -1.38 -2.15 6.25
N SER A 118 -1.77 -1.99 7.49
CA SER A 118 -2.32 -3.12 8.24
C SER A 118 -3.85 -3.17 8.10
N PRO A 119 -4.41 -4.25 7.50
CA PRO A 119 -5.86 -4.40 7.36
C PRO A 119 -6.61 -4.45 8.70
N ILE A 120 -5.91 -4.63 9.80
CA ILE A 120 -6.49 -4.70 11.14
C ILE A 120 -7.21 -3.40 11.50
N TYR A 121 -6.78 -2.26 10.96
CA TYR A 121 -7.43 -0.97 11.22
C TYR A 121 -8.76 -0.79 10.50
N ALA A 122 -9.03 -1.63 9.49
CA ALA A 122 -10.32 -1.74 8.82
C ALA A 122 -11.16 -2.94 9.33
N GLY A 123 -10.86 -3.45 10.54
CA GLY A 123 -11.61 -4.55 11.15
C GLY A 123 -11.21 -5.95 10.66
N ASN A 124 -10.17 -6.09 9.84
CA ASN A 124 -9.79 -7.36 9.23
C ASN A 124 -8.54 -7.95 9.85
N LEU A 125 -8.58 -9.23 10.20
CA LEU A 125 -7.41 -9.94 10.72
C LEU A 125 -6.55 -10.47 9.57
N ALA A 126 -5.31 -10.00 9.47
CA ALA A 126 -4.35 -10.46 8.46
C ALA A 126 -3.24 -11.30 9.08
N GLY A 127 -3.09 -12.52 8.58
CA GLY A 127 -2.09 -13.49 9.04
C GLY A 127 -1.17 -13.98 7.93
N TYR A 128 -0.27 -14.89 8.30
CA TYR A 128 0.65 -15.59 7.38
C TYR A 128 1.48 -14.66 6.48
N LYS A 129 1.83 -13.48 7.00
CA LYS A 129 2.58 -12.41 6.31
C LYS A 129 4.03 -12.77 5.98
N ARG A 130 4.53 -13.90 6.51
CA ARG A 130 5.91 -14.36 6.32
C ARG A 130 5.94 -15.84 5.99
N ILE A 131 6.90 -16.24 5.13
CA ILE A 131 7.14 -17.63 4.76
C ILE A 131 8.20 -18.19 5.71
N ALA A 132 7.91 -19.31 6.37
CA ALA A 132 8.93 -20.11 7.05
C ALA A 132 9.42 -21.17 6.08
N ALA A 133 10.60 -20.98 5.48
CA ALA A 133 11.16 -21.91 4.52
C ALA A 133 11.38 -23.32 5.14
N ASN A 134 11.82 -23.39 6.40
CA ASN A 134 11.90 -24.62 7.20
C ASN A 134 12.00 -24.27 8.69
N MET A 135 11.90 -25.28 9.58
CA MET A 135 11.97 -25.09 11.04
C MET A 135 13.33 -24.55 11.53
N LYS A 136 14.41 -24.81 10.81
CA LYS A 136 15.78 -24.40 11.15
C LYS A 136 16.19 -23.05 10.56
N SER A 137 15.41 -22.50 9.59
CA SER A 137 15.74 -21.23 8.94
C SER A 137 15.39 -20.03 9.83
N LYS A 138 16.40 -19.22 10.14
CA LYS A 138 16.22 -17.93 10.79
C LYS A 138 15.65 -16.86 9.83
N LYS A 139 15.78 -17.05 8.51
CA LYS A 139 15.27 -16.13 7.50
C LYS A 139 13.79 -16.41 7.23
N ARG A 140 12.95 -15.44 7.46
CA ARG A 140 11.50 -15.49 7.18
C ARG A 140 11.17 -14.36 6.20
N PRO A 141 11.30 -14.57 4.88
CA PRO A 141 10.94 -13.53 3.90
C PRO A 141 9.47 -13.13 4.04
N SER A 142 9.21 -11.86 3.85
CA SER A 142 7.84 -11.32 3.86
C SER A 142 7.16 -11.67 2.54
N LYS A 143 5.90 -12.06 2.63
CA LYS A 143 5.00 -12.18 1.48
C LYS A 143 4.54 -10.82 0.99
N LEU A 144 4.11 -10.76 -0.26
CA LEU A 144 3.38 -9.60 -0.77
C LEU A 144 2.02 -9.48 -0.05
N PRO A 145 1.46 -8.25 0.08
CA PRO A 145 0.16 -8.06 0.73
C PRO A 145 -0.97 -8.90 0.11
N GLU A 146 -0.92 -9.13 -1.20
CA GLU A 146 -1.89 -9.93 -1.95
C GLU A 146 -1.84 -11.43 -1.60
N GLU A 147 -0.73 -11.89 -1.00
CA GLU A 147 -0.53 -13.28 -0.56
C GLU A 147 -0.88 -13.48 0.93
N TRP A 148 -1.31 -12.44 1.63
CA TRP A 148 -1.69 -12.57 3.02
C TRP A 148 -3.05 -13.27 3.13
N GLU A 149 -3.20 -14.11 4.15
CA GLU A 149 -4.52 -14.62 4.51
C GLU A 149 -5.24 -13.53 5.32
N VAL A 150 -6.40 -13.08 4.85
CA VAL A 150 -7.19 -12.04 5.49
C VAL A 150 -8.57 -12.59 5.86
N ILE A 151 -8.96 -12.45 7.12
CA ILE A 151 -10.30 -12.77 7.61
C ILE A 151 -11.01 -11.43 7.82
N PRO A 152 -12.11 -11.15 7.11
CA PRO A 152 -12.83 -9.89 7.24
C PRO A 152 -13.67 -9.84 8.52
N ASP A 153 -14.02 -8.63 8.95
CA ASP A 153 -15.02 -8.32 9.99
C ASP A 153 -14.83 -9.07 11.31
N THR A 154 -13.56 -9.15 11.78
CA THR A 154 -13.24 -9.86 13.04
C THR A 154 -13.35 -8.98 14.28
N HIS A 155 -13.37 -7.67 14.12
CA HIS A 155 -13.45 -6.66 15.18
C HIS A 155 -13.85 -5.31 14.60
N GLU A 156 -14.20 -4.35 15.44
CA GLU A 156 -14.53 -3.00 15.00
C GLU A 156 -13.31 -2.29 14.40
N GLY A 157 -13.45 -1.74 13.18
CA GLY A 157 -12.41 -0.98 12.50
C GLY A 157 -12.34 0.47 12.99
N ILE A 158 -11.13 1.02 13.15
CA ILE A 158 -10.92 2.46 13.42
C ILE A 158 -11.21 3.28 12.16
N VAL A 159 -11.06 2.67 10.99
CA VAL A 159 -11.35 3.26 9.67
C VAL A 159 -12.25 2.31 8.89
N THR A 160 -12.97 2.85 7.90
CA THR A 160 -13.77 2.03 7.00
C THR A 160 -12.89 1.28 6.00
N GLN A 161 -13.42 0.20 5.41
CA GLN A 161 -12.72 -0.55 4.36
C GLN A 161 -12.41 0.34 3.15
N GLU A 162 -13.33 1.22 2.76
CA GLU A 162 -13.16 2.14 1.63
C GLU A 162 -12.03 3.15 1.86
N GLU A 163 -11.93 3.70 3.07
CA GLU A 163 -10.85 4.61 3.46
C GLU A 163 -9.50 3.88 3.43
N PHE A 164 -9.44 2.66 3.97
CA PHE A 164 -8.25 1.83 3.93
C PHE A 164 -7.80 1.55 2.50
N ASP A 165 -8.69 1.11 1.63
CA ASP A 165 -8.39 0.78 0.23
C ASP A 165 -7.92 2.03 -0.55
N THR A 166 -8.55 3.18 -0.32
CA THR A 166 -8.13 4.46 -0.88
C THR A 166 -6.69 4.79 -0.46
N VAL A 167 -6.36 4.61 0.82
CA VAL A 167 -5.00 4.82 1.32
C VAL A 167 -4.00 3.84 0.68
N GLN A 168 -4.37 2.54 0.47
CA GLN A 168 -3.50 1.60 -0.22
C GLN A 168 -3.22 2.03 -1.68
N GLN A 169 -4.23 2.52 -2.38
CA GLN A 169 -4.07 3.06 -3.74
C GLN A 169 -3.13 4.27 -3.74
N LEU A 170 -3.32 5.21 -2.81
CA LEU A 170 -2.45 6.39 -2.65
C LEU A 170 -1.00 6.02 -2.32
N ILE A 171 -0.76 5.05 -1.43
CA ILE A 171 0.58 4.58 -1.09
C ILE A 171 1.24 3.89 -2.29
N THR A 172 0.48 3.11 -3.04
CA THR A 172 1.00 2.37 -4.21
C THR A 172 1.31 3.31 -5.36
N SER A 173 0.45 4.30 -5.63
CA SER A 173 0.67 5.31 -6.66
C SER A 173 1.86 6.23 -6.36
N ARG A 174 2.13 6.50 -5.08
CA ARG A 174 3.21 7.40 -4.60
C ARG A 174 4.58 6.75 -4.42
N ARG A 175 4.82 5.55 -4.91
CA ARG A 175 6.13 4.87 -4.79
C ARG A 175 7.30 5.60 -5.48
N LEU A 176 7.10 6.82 -5.94
CA LEU A 176 8.16 7.65 -6.52
C LEU A 176 8.77 8.55 -5.44
N PRO A 177 10.11 8.62 -5.35
CA PRO A 177 10.78 9.52 -4.41
C PRO A 177 10.40 10.97 -4.72
N GLU A 178 10.10 11.73 -3.65
CA GLU A 178 9.96 13.19 -3.75
C GLU A 178 11.20 13.77 -4.40
N ASN A 179 10.99 14.59 -5.44
CA ASN A 179 12.08 15.27 -6.11
C ASN A 179 12.68 16.32 -5.16
N LYS A 180 13.86 16.05 -4.60
CA LYS A 180 14.56 16.96 -3.66
C LYS A 180 14.91 18.34 -4.24
N GLY A 181 14.48 18.63 -5.47
CA GLY A 181 14.87 19.81 -6.25
C GLY A 181 13.94 21.01 -6.13
N GLY A 182 12.93 21.01 -5.25
CA GLY A 182 11.96 22.11 -5.13
C GLY A 182 10.88 22.14 -6.21
N PHE A 183 10.84 21.16 -7.11
CA PHE A 183 9.77 20.95 -8.07
C PHE A 183 8.60 20.21 -7.39
N GLU A 184 7.42 20.83 -7.41
CA GLU A 184 6.20 20.18 -6.97
C GLU A 184 5.73 19.20 -8.06
N ASN A 185 5.82 17.91 -7.78
CA ASN A 185 5.48 16.87 -8.73
C ASN A 185 3.96 16.61 -8.72
N ILE A 186 3.20 17.45 -9.42
CA ILE A 186 1.73 17.37 -9.54
C ILE A 186 1.25 16.08 -10.22
N PHE A 187 2.09 15.46 -11.06
CA PHE A 187 1.77 14.20 -11.77
C PHE A 187 2.26 12.95 -11.02
N ALA A 188 2.71 13.09 -9.75
CA ALA A 188 3.19 11.96 -8.96
C ALA A 188 2.12 10.88 -8.80
N GLY A 189 2.42 9.67 -9.24
CA GLY A 189 1.53 8.51 -9.14
C GLY A 189 0.42 8.43 -10.19
N VAL A 190 0.20 9.50 -10.97
CA VAL A 190 -0.83 9.52 -12.02
C VAL A 190 -0.28 9.08 -13.36
N ILE A 191 0.94 9.53 -13.69
CA ILE A 191 1.56 9.28 -14.99
C ILE A 191 2.08 7.85 -15.12
N LYS A 192 1.70 7.17 -16.20
CA LYS A 192 2.10 5.80 -16.51
C LYS A 192 2.76 5.72 -17.88
N CYS A 193 3.70 4.79 -18.03
CA CYS A 193 4.29 4.48 -19.32
C CYS A 193 3.24 3.81 -20.25
N ALA A 194 3.10 4.30 -21.48
CA ALA A 194 2.13 3.77 -22.43
C ALA A 194 2.42 2.31 -22.83
N ASP A 195 3.69 1.91 -22.88
CA ASP A 195 4.09 0.59 -23.32
C ASP A 195 3.96 -0.48 -22.21
N CYS A 196 4.51 -0.20 -21.01
CA CYS A 196 4.52 -1.19 -19.94
C CYS A 196 3.49 -0.95 -18.83
N GLY A 197 2.73 0.14 -18.88
CA GLY A 197 1.72 0.50 -17.87
C GLY A 197 2.29 0.89 -16.49
N TYR A 198 3.61 0.81 -16.30
CA TYR A 198 4.23 1.10 -15.01
C TYR A 198 4.38 2.60 -14.78
N ALA A 199 4.39 3.01 -13.50
CA ALA A 199 4.52 4.43 -13.14
C ALA A 199 5.80 5.06 -13.68
N MET A 200 5.71 6.30 -14.16
CA MET A 200 6.87 7.11 -14.54
C MET A 200 7.39 7.89 -13.33
N ARG A 201 8.69 8.12 -13.28
CA ARG A 201 9.36 8.88 -12.23
C ARG A 201 9.87 10.22 -12.75
N ALA A 202 9.73 11.26 -11.95
CA ALA A 202 10.39 12.53 -12.23
C ALA A 202 11.90 12.41 -11.97
N MET A 203 12.67 12.82 -12.93
CA MET A 203 14.14 12.90 -12.86
C MET A 203 14.58 14.35 -13.06
N SER A 204 15.55 14.81 -12.26
CA SER A 204 16.14 16.11 -12.45
C SER A 204 17.06 16.10 -13.68
N ALA A 205 16.74 16.92 -14.67
CA ALA A 205 17.65 17.21 -15.77
C ALA A 205 18.73 18.21 -15.31
N ASN A 206 19.76 18.40 -16.14
CA ASN A 206 20.93 19.22 -15.78
C ASN A 206 20.53 20.70 -15.60
N ARG A 207 20.46 21.18 -14.34
CA ARG A 207 20.08 22.55 -13.96
C ARG A 207 20.97 23.64 -14.58
N ARG A 208 22.21 23.30 -14.95
CA ARG A 208 23.18 24.30 -15.53
C ARG A 208 22.74 24.83 -16.90
N LYS A 209 21.86 24.14 -17.60
CA LYS A 209 21.44 24.50 -18.97
C LYS A 209 20.03 25.10 -19.02
N ARG A 210 19.27 25.14 -17.93
CA ARG A 210 17.85 25.52 -17.93
C ARG A 210 17.52 26.38 -16.70
N PRO A 211 16.98 27.61 -16.91
CA PRO A 211 16.76 28.56 -15.83
C PRO A 211 15.59 28.15 -14.89
N ASP A 212 14.52 27.60 -15.46
CA ASP A 212 13.32 27.25 -14.70
C ASP A 212 13.36 25.81 -14.15
N ILE A 213 12.82 25.63 -12.95
CA ILE A 213 12.79 24.32 -12.28
C ILE A 213 12.02 23.29 -13.10
N ILE A 214 10.91 23.71 -13.74
CA ILE A 214 10.07 22.81 -14.56
C ILE A 214 10.81 22.29 -15.78
N ASP A 215 11.72 23.09 -16.38
CA ASP A 215 12.54 22.70 -17.52
C ASP A 215 13.69 21.79 -17.13
N CYS A 216 13.97 21.70 -15.82
CA CYS A 216 14.98 20.80 -15.28
C CYS A 216 14.44 19.41 -14.92
N VAL A 217 13.16 19.14 -15.18
CA VAL A 217 12.51 17.89 -14.82
C VAL A 217 11.97 17.18 -16.06
N GLN A 218 12.25 15.89 -16.15
CA GLN A 218 11.66 15.00 -17.14
C GLN A 218 11.05 13.77 -16.43
N TYR A 219 9.96 13.27 -16.96
CA TYR A 219 9.39 11.99 -16.51
C TYR A 219 9.97 10.87 -17.36
N SER A 220 10.45 9.80 -16.71
CA SER A 220 10.96 8.61 -17.39
C SER A 220 10.37 7.33 -16.83
N CYS A 221 10.29 6.29 -17.67
CA CYS A 221 9.77 4.99 -17.28
C CYS A 221 10.60 4.38 -16.15
N ASN A 222 9.94 4.02 -15.05
CA ASN A 222 10.59 3.46 -13.86
C ASN A 222 11.08 2.02 -14.09
N ASN A 223 10.36 1.23 -14.92
CA ASN A 223 10.81 -0.11 -15.31
C ASN A 223 12.09 -0.07 -16.13
N TYR A 224 12.16 0.82 -17.13
CA TYR A 224 13.40 1.04 -17.87
C TYR A 224 14.53 1.48 -16.95
N GLY A 225 14.28 2.43 -16.04
CA GLY A 225 15.29 2.93 -15.11
C GLY A 225 15.80 1.91 -14.11
N ARG A 226 15.06 0.83 -13.83
CA ARG A 226 15.46 -0.24 -12.91
C ARG A 226 16.06 -1.45 -13.60
N TYR A 227 15.53 -1.82 -14.75
CA TYR A 227 15.80 -3.10 -15.40
C TYR A 227 16.33 -2.97 -16.83
N GLY A 228 16.48 -1.72 -17.33
CA GLY A 228 16.91 -1.44 -18.69
C GLY A 228 15.93 -1.99 -19.74
N ASN A 229 16.48 -2.34 -20.91
CA ASN A 229 15.71 -2.83 -22.04
C ASN A 229 15.03 -4.22 -21.82
N ILE A 230 15.31 -4.88 -20.69
CA ILE A 230 14.70 -6.18 -20.36
C ILE A 230 13.19 -6.04 -20.10
N MET A 231 12.77 -4.92 -19.49
CA MET A 231 11.39 -4.72 -19.07
C MET A 231 10.64 -3.64 -19.85
N CYS A 232 11.34 -2.69 -20.44
CA CYS A 232 10.75 -1.60 -21.24
C CYS A 232 11.84 -0.87 -22.03
N THR A 233 11.47 -0.19 -23.10
CA THR A 233 12.36 0.71 -23.84
C THR A 233 12.47 2.07 -23.14
N ALA A 234 13.43 2.91 -23.57
CA ALA A 234 13.64 4.22 -22.98
C ALA A 234 12.52 5.20 -23.39
N HIS A 235 11.69 5.59 -22.42
CA HIS A 235 10.64 6.58 -22.61
C HIS A 235 10.83 7.72 -21.64
N SER A 236 10.83 8.95 -22.16
CA SER A 236 10.87 10.16 -21.35
C SER A 236 10.05 11.28 -21.99
N ILE A 237 9.47 12.13 -21.16
CA ILE A 237 8.78 13.35 -21.55
C ILE A 237 9.19 14.49 -20.63
N GLU A 238 9.37 15.68 -21.17
CA GLU A 238 9.68 16.86 -20.35
C GLU A 238 8.46 17.27 -19.54
N ALA A 239 8.68 17.72 -18.29
CA ALA A 239 7.59 18.10 -17.41
C ALA A 239 6.76 19.27 -17.97
N ARG A 240 7.40 20.22 -18.64
CA ARG A 240 6.74 21.36 -19.30
C ARG A 240 5.84 20.90 -20.44
N ASP A 241 6.31 20.00 -21.30
CA ASP A 241 5.52 19.49 -22.42
C ASP A 241 4.29 18.73 -21.94
N LEU A 242 4.49 17.90 -20.93
CA LEU A 242 3.37 17.18 -20.29
C LEU A 242 2.37 18.14 -19.66
N PHE A 243 2.84 19.16 -18.93
CA PHE A 243 1.97 20.16 -18.31
C PHE A 243 1.15 20.92 -19.36
N ASN A 244 1.81 21.37 -20.43
CA ASN A 244 1.14 22.10 -21.51
C ASN A 244 0.11 21.22 -22.25
N ALA A 245 0.44 19.94 -22.49
CA ALA A 245 -0.50 19.00 -23.13
C ALA A 245 -1.75 18.79 -22.27
N VAL A 246 -1.57 18.56 -20.95
CA VAL A 246 -2.68 18.37 -20.02
C VAL A 246 -3.49 19.67 -19.88
N LEU A 247 -2.84 20.82 -19.77
CA LEU A 247 -3.51 22.12 -19.66
C LEU A 247 -4.32 22.43 -20.92
N THR A 248 -3.79 22.13 -22.09
CA THR A 248 -4.50 22.30 -23.39
C THR A 248 -5.75 21.43 -23.43
N ASP A 249 -5.65 20.17 -23.00
CA ASP A 249 -6.80 19.27 -22.94
C ASP A 249 -7.85 19.74 -21.92
N ILE A 250 -7.42 20.19 -20.72
CA ILE A 250 -8.34 20.73 -19.71
C ILE A 250 -9.07 21.97 -20.24
N ASN A 251 -8.35 22.92 -20.84
CA ASN A 251 -8.94 24.12 -21.40
C ASN A 251 -9.94 23.78 -22.53
N ARG A 252 -9.57 22.85 -23.41
CA ARG A 252 -10.47 22.36 -24.46
C ARG A 252 -11.76 21.74 -23.89
N PHE A 253 -11.65 20.95 -22.81
CA PHE A 253 -12.83 20.39 -22.15
C PHE A 253 -13.65 21.46 -21.41
N ALA A 254 -12.99 22.45 -20.79
CA ALA A 254 -13.66 23.57 -20.15
C ALA A 254 -14.44 24.41 -21.19
N ASP A 255 -13.83 24.73 -22.32
CA ASP A 255 -14.48 25.47 -23.42
C ASP A 255 -15.66 24.70 -23.99
N MET A 256 -15.52 23.37 -24.12
CA MET A 256 -16.61 22.51 -24.55
C MET A 256 -17.74 22.46 -23.51
N ALA A 257 -17.44 22.41 -22.22
CA ALA A 257 -18.42 22.34 -21.15
C ALA A 257 -19.22 23.65 -21.01
N VAL A 258 -18.60 24.78 -21.34
CA VAL A 258 -19.27 26.10 -21.30
C VAL A 258 -20.22 26.26 -22.51
N ASN A 259 -19.96 25.61 -23.64
CA ASN A 259 -20.63 25.85 -24.88
C ASN A 259 -21.66 24.83 -25.33
N ASP A 260 -21.77 23.61 -24.77
CA ASP A 260 -22.70 22.62 -25.35
C ASP A 260 -23.01 21.39 -24.47
N GLU A 261 -24.31 21.00 -24.40
CA GLU A 261 -24.77 19.67 -23.93
C GLU A 261 -24.13 18.49 -24.70
N LYS A 262 -23.67 18.72 -25.95
CA LYS A 262 -22.94 17.71 -26.74
C LYS A 262 -21.59 17.32 -26.12
N ALA A 263 -20.97 18.21 -25.35
CA ALA A 263 -19.71 17.96 -24.70
C ALA A 263 -19.83 16.94 -23.54
N VAL A 264 -20.91 17.04 -22.77
CA VAL A 264 -21.21 16.05 -21.71
C VAL A 264 -21.38 14.67 -22.33
N ARG A 265 -22.12 14.56 -23.43
CA ARG A 265 -22.29 13.30 -24.18
C ARG A 265 -20.99 12.78 -24.78
N ALA A 266 -20.09 13.65 -25.22
CA ALA A 266 -18.78 13.25 -25.75
C ALA A 266 -17.83 12.74 -24.64
N ILE A 267 -17.90 13.31 -23.43
CA ILE A 267 -17.15 12.86 -22.26
C ILE A 267 -17.70 11.51 -21.77
N GLU A 268 -19.02 11.37 -21.65
CA GLU A 268 -19.69 10.13 -21.29
C GLU A 268 -19.35 9.00 -22.29
N LYS A 269 -19.36 9.30 -23.60
CA LYS A 269 -18.99 8.34 -24.63
C LYS A 269 -17.53 7.88 -24.51
N ARG A 270 -16.59 8.77 -24.23
CA ARG A 270 -15.18 8.41 -24.03
C ARG A 270 -14.94 7.60 -22.76
N LEU A 271 -15.62 7.92 -21.66
CA LEU A 271 -15.56 7.14 -20.43
C LEU A 271 -16.05 5.71 -20.67
N THR A 272 -17.20 5.57 -21.35
CA THR A 272 -17.75 4.24 -21.71
C THR A 272 -16.89 3.47 -22.71
N GLU A 273 -16.25 4.12 -23.69
CA GLU A 273 -15.31 3.48 -24.63
C GLU A 273 -14.04 2.99 -23.92
N THR A 274 -13.55 3.73 -22.94
CA THR A 274 -12.37 3.33 -22.13
C THR A 274 -12.70 2.11 -21.25
N ASP A 275 -13.89 2.09 -20.66
CA ASP A 275 -14.36 0.94 -19.87
C ASP A 275 -14.61 -0.28 -20.76
N HIS A 276 -15.18 -0.10 -21.94
CA HIS A 276 -15.38 -1.19 -22.92
C HIS A 276 -14.05 -1.76 -23.44
N SER A 277 -13.03 -0.93 -23.67
CA SER A 277 -11.72 -1.41 -24.12
C SER A 277 -11.02 -2.22 -23.02
N ARG A 278 -11.17 -1.80 -21.77
CA ARG A 278 -10.65 -2.48 -20.59
C ARG A 278 -11.39 -3.80 -20.33
N ALA A 279 -12.69 -3.81 -20.45
CA ALA A 279 -13.51 -5.03 -20.35
C ALA A 279 -13.13 -6.06 -21.42
N LYS A 280 -12.98 -5.65 -22.70
CA LYS A 280 -12.53 -6.52 -23.79
C LYS A 280 -11.12 -7.09 -23.57
N ALA A 281 -10.20 -6.30 -23.00
CA ALA A 281 -8.87 -6.76 -22.68
C ALA A 281 -8.89 -7.84 -21.58
N LEU A 282 -9.69 -7.62 -20.53
CA LEU A 282 -9.89 -8.58 -19.44
C LEU A 282 -10.58 -9.87 -19.92
N GLU A 283 -11.60 -9.78 -20.79
CA GLU A 283 -12.23 -10.96 -21.37
C GLU A 283 -11.26 -11.77 -22.25
N LYS A 284 -10.39 -11.10 -23.01
CA LYS A 284 -9.37 -11.77 -23.83
C LYS A 284 -8.36 -12.51 -22.95
N GLU A 285 -7.97 -11.92 -21.83
CA GLU A 285 -7.06 -12.53 -20.86
C GLU A 285 -7.72 -13.71 -20.14
N GLN A 286 -8.96 -13.57 -19.74
CA GLN A 286 -9.77 -14.63 -19.15
C GLN A 286 -9.92 -15.84 -20.11
N ARG A 287 -10.21 -15.60 -21.38
CA ARG A 287 -10.26 -16.66 -22.41
C ARG A 287 -8.92 -17.39 -22.56
N LYS A 288 -7.80 -16.64 -22.48
CA LYS A 288 -6.45 -17.19 -22.57
C LYS A 288 -6.12 -18.06 -21.36
N LEU A 289 -6.51 -17.63 -20.16
CA LEU A 289 -6.33 -18.39 -18.92
C LEU A 289 -7.21 -19.65 -18.89
N ASN A 290 -8.46 -19.56 -19.30
CA ASN A 290 -9.36 -20.71 -19.37
C ASN A 290 -8.88 -21.77 -20.38
N LYS A 291 -8.31 -21.34 -21.52
CA LYS A 291 -7.71 -22.25 -22.50
C LYS A 291 -6.50 -22.98 -21.92
N ARG A 292 -5.68 -22.28 -21.14
CA ARG A 292 -4.51 -22.86 -20.48
C ARG A 292 -4.89 -23.81 -19.32
N LEU A 293 -5.97 -23.50 -18.61
CA LEU A 293 -6.57 -24.41 -17.62
C LEU A 293 -7.05 -25.70 -18.26
N ALA A 294 -7.78 -25.62 -19.37
CA ALA A 294 -8.26 -26.79 -20.10
C ALA A 294 -7.12 -27.65 -20.70
N GLU A 295 -6.00 -27.02 -21.09
CA GLU A 295 -4.78 -27.76 -21.51
C GLU A 295 -4.14 -28.50 -20.33
N LEU A 296 -4.07 -27.85 -19.17
CA LEU A 296 -3.53 -28.47 -17.94
C LEU A 296 -4.42 -29.63 -17.47
N ASP A 297 -5.75 -29.47 -17.49
CA ASP A 297 -6.69 -30.54 -17.13
C ASP A 297 -6.56 -31.76 -18.08
N ARG A 298 -6.36 -31.53 -19.37
CA ARG A 298 -6.08 -32.62 -20.34
C ARG A 298 -4.76 -33.32 -20.04
N LEU A 299 -3.70 -32.58 -19.72
CA LEU A 299 -2.42 -33.16 -19.33
C LEU A 299 -2.52 -33.97 -18.04
N PHE A 300 -3.25 -33.45 -17.04
CA PHE A 300 -3.52 -34.18 -15.80
C PHE A 300 -4.32 -35.46 -16.03
N SER A 301 -5.37 -35.40 -16.86
CA SER A 301 -6.19 -36.57 -17.21
C SER A 301 -5.43 -37.62 -18.05
N SER A 302 -4.32 -37.25 -18.69
CA SER A 302 -3.47 -38.19 -19.44
C SER A 302 -2.35 -38.82 -18.61
N LEU A 303 -2.17 -38.39 -17.35
CA LEU A 303 -1.18 -38.91 -16.41
C LEU A 303 -1.78 -39.92 -15.42
N TYR A 304 -3.09 -40.10 -15.45
CA TYR A 304 -3.85 -41.14 -14.73
C TYR A 304 -4.69 -41.95 -15.71
#